data_3d3af3c58b5233db986d97910f71b761
#
_entry.id   3d3af3c58b5233db986d97910f71b761
#
_cell.length_a   1.000
_cell.length_b   1.000
_cell.length_c   1.000
_cell.angle_alpha   90.00
_cell.angle_beta   90.00
_cell.angle_gamma   90.00
#
_symmetry.space_group_name_H-M   'P 1'
#
loop_
_entity.id
_entity.type
_entity.pdbx_description
1 polymer ?
#
loop_
_entity_poly.entity_id
_entity_poly.type
_entity_poly.pdbx_seq_one_letter_code
_entity_poly.pdbx_strand_id
1 'polypeptide(L)'
;MPLPTTTVDSEPAPVAEEESESSAESDLPPDTPAVAGELVIGGLEGMVVADASGAVVRSVFPSGVATQPTWSRAGDRAISFVPSATGGSVVVSAGDDAFAVGARRPYFFFSWSGDGAYVAALGPGPRGTSLDILTPEGELATDATIDTGSFYLAWEPGGDDLVVHLDDELFLLRDPQDLETRESLGAPGQSFLAPVWIPGTRHVVIVDDDDDSDEGRLTRLDVDDRSAQDLGPVRGGVGMTVSRDATRLFVTHGGPDSDRGNEIEISSGSASRPVQETLAASEVIVLETGERTAVSDEPSIWAEWAPDGSALALLQPVSQGARWLIADERGLRELGTMQATPTFLRNYLFFSWQYVESPRIWAPDADAIVYAAVEAGVPGIYVHPLNGERVRVSDGDVAFFSPRPDGATASPA
;
A
#
# COMPACT_ATOMS: atom_id res chain seq x y z
N MET A 1 74.28 7.26 -12.19
CA MET A 1 74.27 8.02 -10.93
C MET A 1 72.88 7.76 -10.28
N PRO A 2 72.80 7.04 -9.17
CA PRO A 2 71.58 6.87 -8.44
C PRO A 2 71.39 8.01 -7.43
N LEU A 3 70.13 8.48 -7.27
CA LEU A 3 69.72 9.47 -6.29
C LEU A 3 69.61 8.84 -4.91
N PRO A 4 69.87 9.55 -3.81
CA PRO A 4 69.79 8.98 -2.48
C PRO A 4 68.37 8.86 -1.94
N THR A 5 68.04 7.72 -1.34
CA THR A 5 66.85 7.43 -0.59
C THR A 5 66.95 8.01 0.81
N THR A 6 66.07 8.93 1.16
CA THR A 6 65.92 9.44 2.53
C THR A 6 64.81 8.72 3.20
N THR A 7 65.09 7.86 4.14
CA THR A 7 64.12 7.28 5.09
C THR A 7 63.90 8.32 6.19
N VAL A 8 62.60 8.69 6.35
CA VAL A 8 62.14 9.45 7.49
C VAL A 8 61.36 8.47 8.38
N ASP A 9 61.97 8.14 9.52
CA ASP A 9 61.29 7.50 10.62
C ASP A 9 60.31 8.51 11.25
N SER A 10 59.04 8.20 11.21
CA SER A 10 58.00 8.94 11.94
C SER A 10 57.36 7.99 12.93
N GLU A 11 57.67 8.23 14.19
CA GLU A 11 57.05 7.62 15.34
C GLU A 11 55.56 8.03 15.40
N PRO A 12 54.59 7.10 15.57
CA PRO A 12 53.20 7.47 15.67
C PRO A 12 52.88 8.02 17.07
N ALA A 13 52.29 9.22 17.10
CA ALA A 13 51.74 9.82 18.30
C ALA A 13 50.52 8.99 18.83
N PRO A 14 50.29 8.96 20.16
CA PRO A 14 49.17 8.22 20.74
C PRO A 14 47.86 8.84 20.35
N VAL A 15 46.99 8.03 19.79
CA VAL A 15 45.59 8.37 19.50
C VAL A 15 44.84 8.40 20.84
N ALA A 16 44.35 9.57 21.23
CA ALA A 16 43.38 9.67 22.34
C ALA A 16 42.06 9.04 21.89
N GLU A 17 41.63 8.00 22.59
CA GLU A 17 40.29 7.48 22.50
C GLU A 17 39.33 8.51 23.10
N GLU A 18 38.67 9.29 22.26
CA GLU A 18 37.45 10.02 22.64
C GLU A 18 36.28 9.03 22.57
N GLU A 19 35.90 8.52 23.71
CA GLU A 19 34.59 7.90 23.91
C GLU A 19 33.52 8.97 23.71
N SER A 20 32.99 9.04 22.50
CA SER A 20 31.76 9.80 22.19
C SER A 20 30.58 8.89 22.38
N GLU A 21 30.13 8.75 23.62
CA GLU A 21 28.74 8.34 23.89
C GLU A 21 27.80 9.48 23.43
N SER A 22 27.43 9.45 22.17
CA SER A 22 26.29 10.21 21.67
C SER A 22 25.03 9.41 21.92
N SER A 23 24.51 9.47 23.14
CA SER A 23 23.10 9.22 23.38
C SER A 23 22.32 10.33 22.67
N ALA A 24 21.81 10.05 21.48
CA ALA A 24 20.77 10.87 20.88
C ALA A 24 19.52 10.75 21.75
N GLU A 25 19.40 11.63 22.76
CA GLU A 25 18.12 11.90 23.39
C GLU A 25 17.18 12.38 22.28
N SER A 26 16.05 11.65 22.12
CA SER A 26 15.00 11.98 21.18
C SER A 26 14.47 13.39 21.55
N ASP A 27 14.63 14.34 20.64
CA ASP A 27 14.11 15.73 20.73
C ASP A 27 12.59 15.79 20.53
N LEU A 28 11.83 14.79 20.97
CA LEU A 28 10.37 14.83 20.97
C LEU A 28 9.88 15.82 22.03
N PRO A 29 8.94 16.70 21.71
CA PRO A 29 8.32 17.54 22.71
C PRO A 29 7.73 16.68 23.83
N PRO A 30 7.83 17.10 25.11
CA PRO A 30 7.52 16.26 26.27
C PRO A 30 6.05 15.81 26.42
N ASP A 31 5.15 16.22 25.51
CA ASP A 31 3.70 15.93 25.53
C ASP A 31 3.22 15.22 24.24
N THR A 32 4.11 14.71 23.38
CA THR A 32 3.65 13.94 22.21
C THR A 32 3.18 12.56 22.70
N PRO A 33 1.91 12.18 22.47
CA PRO A 33 1.43 10.85 22.84
C PRO A 33 2.29 9.80 22.12
N ALA A 34 2.73 8.79 22.86
CA ALA A 34 3.48 7.68 22.30
C ALA A 34 2.56 6.91 21.34
N VAL A 35 2.84 6.96 20.06
CA VAL A 35 2.16 6.14 19.05
C VAL A 35 2.79 4.75 19.10
N ALA A 36 1.93 3.73 19.17
CA ALA A 36 2.37 2.34 19.15
C ALA A 36 2.53 1.81 17.72
N GLY A 37 3.40 0.83 17.53
CA GLY A 37 3.54 0.09 16.28
C GLY A 37 4.94 0.13 15.67
N GLU A 38 5.23 -0.89 14.88
CA GLU A 38 6.44 -0.94 14.05
C GLU A 38 6.15 -0.37 12.65
N LEU A 39 7.14 0.27 12.08
CA LEU A 39 7.14 0.80 10.71
C LEU A 39 8.11 -0.01 9.85
N VAL A 40 7.69 -0.43 8.65
CA VAL A 40 8.66 -0.73 7.60
C VAL A 40 8.95 0.57 6.85
N ILE A 41 10.21 0.92 6.73
CA ILE A 41 10.68 2.11 6.00
C ILE A 41 11.56 1.65 4.85
N GLY A 42 11.22 2.09 3.64
CA GLY A 42 11.98 1.84 2.43
C GLY A 42 12.48 3.13 1.78
N GLY A 43 13.56 3.02 1.02
CA GLY A 43 14.12 4.15 0.31
C GLY A 43 15.46 3.85 -0.33
N LEU A 44 16.23 4.90 -0.60
CA LEU A 44 17.55 4.80 -1.26
C LEU A 44 18.62 4.13 -0.39
N GLU A 45 18.42 4.12 0.92
CA GLU A 45 19.39 3.58 1.88
C GLU A 45 19.02 2.17 2.39
N GLY A 46 18.09 1.52 1.72
CA GLY A 46 17.69 0.15 2.04
C GLY A 46 16.32 0.03 2.64
N MET A 47 16.11 -1.03 3.43
CA MET A 47 14.89 -1.33 4.15
C MET A 47 15.20 -1.56 5.63
N VAL A 48 14.49 -0.86 6.48
CA VAL A 48 14.58 -1.01 7.94
C VAL A 48 13.20 -1.23 8.53
N VAL A 49 13.15 -1.84 9.71
CA VAL A 49 12.00 -1.80 10.59
C VAL A 49 12.36 -0.90 11.76
N ALA A 50 11.50 0.07 12.04
CA ALA A 50 11.64 1.04 13.10
C ALA A 50 10.41 1.03 13.99
N ASP A 51 10.50 1.53 15.21
CA ASP A 51 9.32 1.87 16.00
C ASP A 51 8.66 3.16 15.50
N ALA A 52 7.52 3.51 16.04
CA ALA A 52 6.79 4.71 15.64
C ALA A 52 7.51 6.04 15.98
N SER A 53 8.56 6.01 16.79
CA SER A 53 9.43 7.17 17.03
C SER A 53 10.52 7.30 15.96
N GLY A 54 10.70 6.30 15.12
CA GLY A 54 11.74 6.21 14.10
C GLY A 54 13.02 5.54 14.56
N ALA A 55 13.08 5.04 15.81
CA ALA A 55 14.23 4.29 16.28
C ALA A 55 14.31 2.95 15.54
N VAL A 56 15.43 2.68 14.88
CA VAL A 56 15.61 1.45 14.11
C VAL A 56 15.67 0.25 15.06
N VAL A 57 14.66 -0.62 14.92
CA VAL A 57 14.58 -1.89 15.64
C VAL A 57 15.45 -2.95 14.97
N ARG A 58 15.40 -3.00 13.63
CA ARG A 58 16.24 -3.92 12.83
C ARG A 58 16.51 -3.40 11.42
N SER A 59 17.71 -3.65 10.93
CA SER A 59 18.06 -3.38 9.54
C SER A 59 17.82 -4.65 8.72
N VAL A 60 16.89 -4.59 7.76
CA VAL A 60 16.55 -5.73 6.91
C VAL A 60 17.49 -5.82 5.72
N PHE A 61 17.76 -4.67 5.11
CA PHE A 61 18.69 -4.55 4.00
C PHE A 61 19.41 -3.19 4.10
N PRO A 62 20.69 -3.17 4.47
CA PRO A 62 21.36 -1.94 4.94
C PRO A 62 21.87 -1.02 3.82
N SER A 63 21.66 -1.37 2.54
CA SER A 63 22.16 -0.54 1.44
C SER A 63 21.43 -0.83 0.13
N GLY A 64 21.28 0.19 -0.70
CA GLY A 64 20.61 0.09 -2.00
C GLY A 64 19.14 0.48 -1.93
N VAL A 65 18.50 0.55 -3.08
CA VAL A 65 17.10 0.96 -3.20
C VAL A 65 16.18 -0.22 -2.84
N ALA A 66 15.46 -0.14 -1.73
CA ALA A 66 14.38 -1.06 -1.44
C ALA A 66 13.08 -0.48 -2.01
N THR A 67 12.42 -1.22 -2.90
CA THR A 67 11.18 -0.79 -3.52
C THR A 67 10.00 -1.56 -2.95
N GLN A 68 8.90 -0.85 -2.71
CA GLN A 68 7.61 -1.44 -2.33
C GLN A 68 7.64 -2.34 -1.09
N PRO A 69 8.11 -1.86 0.06
CA PRO A 69 7.98 -2.61 1.29
C PRO A 69 6.51 -2.86 1.61
N THR A 70 6.16 -4.12 1.90
CA THR A 70 4.79 -4.55 2.17
C THR A 70 4.75 -5.53 3.32
N TRP A 71 3.92 -5.26 4.34
CA TRP A 71 3.71 -6.15 5.48
C TRP A 71 2.80 -7.33 5.14
N SER A 72 3.07 -8.47 5.75
CA SER A 72 2.09 -9.56 5.86
C SER A 72 0.87 -9.09 6.65
N ARG A 73 -0.27 -9.74 6.49
CA ARG A 73 -1.48 -9.40 7.26
C ARG A 73 -1.32 -9.63 8.76
N ALA A 74 -0.49 -10.59 9.14
CA ALA A 74 -0.14 -10.85 10.54
C ALA A 74 0.87 -9.84 11.11
N GLY A 75 1.51 -9.02 10.26
CA GLY A 75 2.53 -8.05 10.67
C GLY A 75 3.83 -8.67 11.17
N ASP A 76 4.06 -9.95 10.91
CA ASP A 76 5.24 -10.69 11.35
C ASP A 76 6.35 -10.72 10.30
N ARG A 77 6.03 -10.36 9.06
CA ARG A 77 6.96 -10.32 7.93
C ARG A 77 6.75 -9.07 7.09
N ALA A 78 7.84 -8.57 6.52
CA ALA A 78 7.79 -7.54 5.50
C ALA A 78 8.62 -7.96 4.30
N ILE A 79 8.10 -7.75 3.09
CA ILE A 79 8.76 -8.09 1.82
C ILE A 79 9.06 -6.84 1.02
N SER A 80 10.15 -6.86 0.24
CA SER A 80 10.51 -5.80 -0.71
C SER A 80 11.34 -6.39 -1.85
N PHE A 81 11.45 -5.64 -2.95
CA PHE A 81 12.40 -5.94 -4.02
C PHE A 81 13.58 -4.96 -3.97
N VAL A 82 14.78 -5.50 -4.11
CA VAL A 82 16.03 -4.74 -4.19
C VAL A 82 16.66 -4.96 -5.56
N PRO A 83 16.67 -3.96 -6.45
CA PRO A 83 17.26 -4.06 -7.77
C PRO A 83 18.78 -4.18 -7.70
N SER A 84 19.36 -4.90 -8.64
CA SER A 84 20.81 -4.98 -8.84
C SER A 84 21.17 -4.92 -10.33
N ALA A 85 22.44 -4.77 -10.66
CA ALA A 85 22.91 -4.74 -12.04
C ALA A 85 22.63 -6.05 -12.81
N THR A 86 22.41 -7.16 -12.11
CA THR A 86 22.17 -8.49 -12.69
C THR A 86 20.74 -9.00 -12.53
N GLY A 87 19.80 -8.13 -12.11
CA GLY A 87 18.39 -8.48 -11.87
C GLY A 87 17.90 -7.89 -10.55
N GLY A 88 18.10 -8.61 -9.45
CA GLY A 88 17.69 -8.16 -8.13
C GLY A 88 17.38 -9.31 -7.19
N SER A 89 16.98 -8.95 -5.98
CA SER A 89 16.61 -9.91 -4.94
C SER A 89 15.27 -9.52 -4.32
N VAL A 90 14.48 -10.51 -3.97
CA VAL A 90 13.39 -10.39 -2.99
C VAL A 90 14.03 -10.46 -1.61
N VAL A 91 13.75 -9.49 -0.77
CA VAL A 91 14.20 -9.47 0.62
C VAL A 91 13.01 -9.56 1.54
N VAL A 92 13.11 -10.38 2.58
CA VAL A 92 12.03 -10.60 3.55
C VAL A 92 12.59 -10.43 4.95
N SER A 93 11.89 -9.64 5.77
CA SER A 93 12.11 -9.56 7.21
C SER A 93 11.13 -10.47 7.93
N ALA A 94 11.57 -11.31 8.84
CA ALA A 94 10.73 -12.19 9.65
C ALA A 94 11.27 -12.25 11.09
N GLY A 95 10.62 -11.56 12.02
CA GLY A 95 11.17 -11.38 13.37
C GLY A 95 12.57 -10.77 13.33
N ASP A 96 13.54 -11.39 13.98
CA ASP A 96 14.95 -10.94 13.97
C ASP A 96 15.75 -11.39 12.75
N ASP A 97 15.16 -12.24 11.90
CA ASP A 97 15.80 -12.77 10.69
C ASP A 97 15.51 -11.92 9.47
N ALA A 98 16.43 -11.97 8.50
CA ALA A 98 16.25 -11.40 7.17
C ALA A 98 16.74 -12.38 6.11
N PHE A 99 15.97 -12.55 5.04
CA PHE A 99 16.28 -13.43 3.93
C PHE A 99 16.45 -12.60 2.65
N ALA A 100 17.32 -13.05 1.75
CA ALA A 100 17.44 -12.48 0.43
C ALA A 100 17.52 -13.60 -0.60
N VAL A 101 16.58 -13.61 -1.53
CA VAL A 101 16.46 -14.62 -2.58
C VAL A 101 16.58 -13.95 -3.94
N GLY A 102 17.31 -14.56 -4.88
CA GLY A 102 17.42 -14.04 -6.23
C GLY A 102 16.05 -13.98 -6.92
N ALA A 103 15.66 -12.79 -7.35
CA ALA A 103 14.37 -12.61 -8.01
C ALA A 103 14.37 -13.14 -9.44
N ARG A 104 13.28 -13.79 -9.86
CA ARG A 104 13.08 -14.26 -11.23
C ARG A 104 12.99 -13.09 -12.22
N ARG A 105 12.44 -11.94 -11.76
CA ARG A 105 12.26 -10.70 -12.53
C ARG A 105 12.30 -9.48 -11.62
N PRO A 106 12.41 -8.26 -12.14
CA PRO A 106 12.31 -7.05 -11.32
C PRO A 106 10.86 -6.82 -10.92
N TYR A 107 10.49 -7.29 -9.73
CA TYR A 107 9.15 -7.10 -9.20
C TYR A 107 8.89 -5.64 -8.84
N PHE A 108 7.67 -5.18 -9.12
CA PHE A 108 7.21 -3.83 -8.83
C PHE A 108 5.95 -3.80 -7.94
N PHE A 109 5.41 -4.96 -7.58
CA PHE A 109 4.24 -5.06 -6.70
C PHE A 109 4.26 -6.37 -5.94
N PHE A 110 3.90 -6.32 -4.65
CA PHE A 110 3.72 -7.47 -3.78
C PHE A 110 2.39 -7.37 -3.04
N SER A 111 1.72 -8.50 -2.90
CA SER A 111 0.50 -8.64 -2.08
C SER A 111 0.50 -9.98 -1.38
N TRP A 112 0.40 -9.96 -0.05
CA TRP A 112 0.34 -11.16 0.77
C TRP A 112 -1.06 -11.77 0.73
N SER A 113 -1.13 -13.11 0.70
CA SER A 113 -2.38 -13.83 0.95
C SER A 113 -2.93 -13.53 2.35
N GLY A 114 -4.22 -13.71 2.53
CA GLY A 114 -4.90 -13.39 3.77
C GLY A 114 -4.39 -14.19 4.97
N ASP A 115 -3.98 -15.43 4.73
CA ASP A 115 -3.37 -16.34 5.73
C ASP A 115 -1.84 -16.20 5.86
N GLY A 116 -1.21 -15.42 4.96
CA GLY A 116 0.24 -15.22 4.93
C GLY A 116 1.04 -16.39 4.35
N ALA A 117 0.39 -17.38 3.74
CA ALA A 117 1.05 -18.56 3.17
C ALA A 117 1.74 -18.26 1.83
N TYR A 118 1.30 -17.23 1.10
CA TYR A 118 1.80 -16.86 -0.21
C TYR A 118 1.95 -15.35 -0.38
N VAL A 119 2.73 -14.98 -1.41
CA VAL A 119 2.84 -13.60 -1.90
C VAL A 119 2.63 -13.57 -3.41
N ALA A 120 1.64 -12.83 -3.87
CA ALA A 120 1.53 -12.48 -5.28
C ALA A 120 2.56 -11.40 -5.61
N ALA A 121 3.38 -11.64 -6.63
CA ALA A 121 4.42 -10.73 -7.07
C ALA A 121 4.24 -10.39 -8.56
N LEU A 122 4.06 -9.11 -8.88
CA LEU A 122 3.94 -8.65 -10.25
C LEU A 122 5.27 -8.06 -10.74
N GLY A 123 5.62 -8.42 -11.96
CA GLY A 123 6.81 -7.88 -12.63
C GLY A 123 6.64 -7.86 -14.15
N PRO A 124 7.61 -7.31 -14.91
CA PRO A 124 7.55 -7.31 -16.36
C PRO A 124 7.50 -8.72 -16.94
N GLY A 125 6.66 -8.91 -17.92
CA GLY A 125 6.47 -10.19 -18.62
C GLY A 125 6.41 -10.04 -20.13
N PRO A 126 6.39 -11.17 -20.87
CA PRO A 126 6.37 -11.17 -22.34
C PRO A 126 5.19 -10.45 -22.97
N ARG A 127 4.03 -10.37 -22.29
CA ARG A 127 2.82 -9.70 -22.76
C ARG A 127 2.51 -8.39 -22.03
N GLY A 128 3.41 -7.91 -21.18
CA GLY A 128 3.27 -6.70 -20.37
C GLY A 128 3.60 -7.01 -18.91
N THR A 129 2.70 -7.67 -18.20
CA THR A 129 2.83 -8.00 -16.78
C THR A 129 2.79 -9.52 -16.58
N SER A 130 3.58 -10.01 -15.64
CA SER A 130 3.55 -11.40 -15.19
C SER A 130 3.26 -11.45 -13.69
N LEU A 131 2.41 -12.40 -13.28
CA LEU A 131 2.20 -12.80 -11.91
C LEU A 131 3.02 -14.04 -11.60
N ASP A 132 3.85 -13.97 -10.57
CA ASP A 132 4.47 -15.11 -9.92
C ASP A 132 3.90 -15.24 -8.50
N ILE A 133 3.82 -16.47 -7.98
CA ILE A 133 3.47 -16.74 -6.59
C ILE A 133 4.74 -17.13 -5.84
N LEU A 134 4.98 -16.44 -4.73
CA LEU A 134 6.15 -16.67 -3.87
C LEU A 134 5.71 -17.30 -2.54
N THR A 135 6.65 -18.03 -1.93
CA THR A 135 6.55 -18.46 -0.54
C THR A 135 6.74 -17.28 0.41
N PRO A 136 6.42 -17.41 1.69
CA PRO A 136 6.69 -16.39 2.70
C PRO A 136 8.17 -16.01 2.87
N GLU A 137 9.09 -16.84 2.39
CA GLU A 137 10.54 -16.59 2.38
C GLU A 137 11.00 -15.89 1.09
N GLY A 138 10.09 -15.64 0.14
CA GLY A 138 10.37 -14.96 -1.13
C GLY A 138 10.86 -15.88 -2.26
N GLU A 139 10.83 -17.18 -2.07
CA GLU A 139 11.11 -18.17 -3.13
C GLU A 139 9.89 -18.38 -4.03
N LEU A 140 10.06 -18.89 -5.23
CA LEU A 140 8.94 -19.27 -6.07
C LEU A 140 8.18 -20.47 -5.46
N ALA A 141 6.87 -20.29 -5.22
CA ALA A 141 6.00 -21.38 -4.77
C ALA A 141 5.66 -22.34 -5.91
N THR A 142 5.70 -21.86 -7.16
CA THR A 142 5.46 -22.62 -8.38
C THR A 142 6.29 -22.05 -9.55
N ASP A 143 6.63 -22.90 -10.52
CA ASP A 143 7.26 -22.47 -11.78
C ASP A 143 6.25 -21.84 -12.76
N ALA A 144 4.94 -22.05 -12.53
CA ALA A 144 3.89 -21.48 -13.34
C ALA A 144 3.85 -19.94 -13.19
N THR A 145 3.41 -19.26 -14.23
CA THR A 145 3.25 -17.80 -14.25
C THR A 145 2.05 -17.43 -15.12
N ILE A 146 1.35 -16.37 -14.76
CA ILE A 146 0.31 -15.79 -15.62
C ILE A 146 0.88 -14.55 -16.29
N ASP A 147 0.83 -14.53 -17.64
CA ASP A 147 1.25 -13.39 -18.44
C ASP A 147 0.04 -12.72 -19.10
N THR A 148 -0.09 -11.40 -18.93
CA THR A 148 -1.18 -10.61 -19.52
C THR A 148 -0.76 -9.17 -19.79
N GLY A 149 -1.59 -8.40 -20.51
CA GLY A 149 -1.40 -6.97 -20.73
C GLY A 149 -1.59 -6.16 -19.45
N SER A 150 -2.66 -6.45 -18.75
CA SER A 150 -3.08 -5.74 -17.53
C SER A 150 -3.46 -6.73 -16.44
N PHE A 151 -3.33 -6.32 -15.19
CA PHE A 151 -3.50 -7.21 -14.06
C PHE A 151 -4.04 -6.46 -12.84
N TYR A 152 -5.18 -6.92 -12.28
CA TYR A 152 -5.57 -6.61 -10.91
C TYR A 152 -5.81 -7.90 -10.14
N LEU A 153 -5.58 -7.87 -8.86
CA LEU A 153 -5.73 -9.03 -7.99
C LEU A 153 -6.19 -8.62 -6.60
N ALA A 154 -6.90 -9.54 -5.94
CA ALA A 154 -7.30 -9.40 -4.55
C ALA A 154 -7.32 -10.77 -3.87
N TRP A 155 -6.60 -10.88 -2.76
CA TRP A 155 -6.62 -12.07 -1.91
C TRP A 155 -7.85 -12.10 -1.01
N GLU A 156 -8.40 -13.27 -0.77
CA GLU A 156 -9.39 -13.47 0.29
C GLU A 156 -8.80 -13.05 1.65
N PRO A 157 -9.47 -12.16 2.40
CA PRO A 157 -9.01 -11.77 3.72
C PRO A 157 -9.05 -12.92 4.72
N GLY A 158 -7.92 -13.54 5.02
CA GLY A 158 -7.80 -14.66 5.96
C GLY A 158 -7.69 -16.03 5.29
N GLY A 159 -7.63 -16.08 3.94
CA GLY A 159 -7.43 -17.28 3.15
C GLY A 159 -6.37 -17.09 2.07
N ASP A 160 -6.31 -18.05 1.16
CA ASP A 160 -5.39 -18.09 0.01
C ASP A 160 -6.11 -18.12 -1.34
N ASP A 161 -7.44 -18.01 -1.37
CA ASP A 161 -8.19 -17.79 -2.61
C ASP A 161 -7.83 -16.42 -3.20
N LEU A 162 -7.56 -16.39 -4.50
CA LEU A 162 -7.12 -15.20 -5.21
C LEU A 162 -8.09 -14.88 -6.36
N VAL A 163 -8.76 -13.74 -6.29
CA VAL A 163 -9.49 -13.20 -7.45
C VAL A 163 -8.53 -12.37 -8.29
N VAL A 164 -8.51 -12.66 -9.58
CA VAL A 164 -7.69 -11.93 -10.57
C VAL A 164 -8.58 -11.38 -11.67
N HIS A 165 -8.34 -10.14 -12.05
CA HIS A 165 -8.92 -9.51 -13.23
C HIS A 165 -7.85 -9.53 -14.33
N LEU A 166 -8.11 -10.30 -15.36
CA LEU A 166 -7.23 -10.49 -16.51
C LEU A 166 -7.94 -10.03 -17.77
N ASP A 167 -7.40 -9.01 -18.41
CA ASP A 167 -8.04 -8.42 -19.58
C ASP A 167 -9.51 -8.03 -19.24
N ASP A 168 -10.51 -8.66 -19.80
CA ASP A 168 -11.93 -8.33 -19.62
C ASP A 168 -12.68 -9.36 -18.75
N GLU A 169 -11.97 -10.23 -18.03
CA GLU A 169 -12.60 -11.33 -17.29
C GLU A 169 -12.03 -11.50 -15.88
N LEU A 170 -12.92 -11.81 -14.93
CA LEU A 170 -12.56 -12.19 -13.57
C LEU A 170 -12.41 -13.69 -13.44
N PHE A 171 -11.37 -14.10 -12.74
CA PHE A 171 -11.11 -15.50 -12.40
C PHE A 171 -10.88 -15.65 -10.91
N LEU A 172 -11.29 -16.79 -10.38
CA LEU A 172 -10.93 -17.26 -9.06
C LEU A 172 -9.87 -18.35 -9.18
N LEU A 173 -8.76 -18.19 -8.46
CA LEU A 173 -7.74 -19.20 -8.24
C LEU A 173 -7.87 -19.69 -6.80
N ARG A 174 -8.23 -20.98 -6.63
CA ARG A 174 -8.36 -21.61 -5.30
C ARG A 174 -7.09 -22.29 -4.83
N ASP A 175 -6.19 -22.55 -5.73
CA ASP A 175 -4.84 -23.05 -5.44
C ASP A 175 -3.82 -22.12 -6.10
N PRO A 176 -3.17 -21.25 -5.32
CA PRO A 176 -2.17 -20.33 -5.86
C PRO A 176 -0.94 -21.03 -6.47
N GLN A 177 -0.73 -22.30 -6.19
CA GLN A 177 0.34 -23.08 -6.81
C GLN A 177 -0.05 -23.65 -8.19
N ASP A 178 -1.36 -23.76 -8.48
CA ASP A 178 -1.90 -24.16 -9.78
C ASP A 178 -2.51 -22.99 -10.53
N LEU A 179 -1.67 -22.17 -11.14
CA LEU A 179 -2.11 -21.00 -11.91
C LEU A 179 -2.79 -21.34 -13.24
N GLU A 180 -2.80 -22.62 -13.64
CA GLU A 180 -3.47 -23.07 -14.86
C GLU A 180 -4.96 -23.33 -14.60
N THR A 181 -5.32 -23.77 -13.40
CA THR A 181 -6.71 -24.05 -13.02
C THR A 181 -7.38 -22.79 -12.48
N ARG A 182 -8.15 -22.15 -13.35
CA ARG A 182 -8.89 -20.92 -13.07
C ARG A 182 -10.39 -21.11 -13.24
N GLU A 183 -11.17 -20.70 -12.27
CA GLU A 183 -12.61 -20.67 -12.39
C GLU A 183 -13.07 -19.29 -12.87
N SER A 184 -13.72 -19.22 -14.05
CA SER A 184 -14.31 -17.95 -14.51
C SER A 184 -15.42 -17.49 -13.57
N LEU A 185 -15.35 -16.26 -13.13
CA LEU A 185 -16.41 -15.59 -12.36
C LEU A 185 -17.42 -14.85 -13.25
N GLY A 186 -17.25 -14.93 -14.56
CA GLY A 186 -17.95 -14.16 -15.57
C GLY A 186 -17.21 -12.88 -15.93
N ALA A 187 -17.71 -12.18 -16.92
CA ALA A 187 -17.22 -10.87 -17.27
C ALA A 187 -18.02 -9.86 -16.43
N PRO A 188 -17.44 -9.19 -15.45
CA PRO A 188 -17.94 -7.88 -15.10
C PRO A 188 -17.64 -7.01 -16.32
N GLY A 189 -18.43 -6.00 -16.53
CA GLY A 189 -18.17 -5.07 -17.63
C GLY A 189 -16.74 -4.59 -17.71
N GLN A 190 -16.44 -3.76 -18.64
CA GLN A 190 -15.10 -3.42 -19.10
C GLN A 190 -14.30 -2.50 -18.15
N SER A 191 -14.86 -2.14 -16.97
CA SER A 191 -14.08 -1.42 -15.97
C SER A 191 -12.95 -2.26 -15.43
N PHE A 192 -11.76 -1.98 -15.94
CA PHE A 192 -10.53 -2.59 -15.44
C PHE A 192 -10.20 -2.00 -14.05
N LEU A 193 -10.75 -2.61 -13.00
CA LEU A 193 -10.58 -2.20 -11.60
C LEU A 193 -10.24 -3.40 -10.71
N ALA A 194 -9.56 -3.10 -9.60
CA ALA A 194 -9.29 -4.12 -8.59
C ALA A 194 -10.61 -4.55 -7.90
N PRO A 195 -10.93 -5.85 -7.88
CA PRO A 195 -12.00 -6.35 -7.03
C PRO A 195 -11.64 -6.16 -5.56
N VAL A 196 -12.63 -5.97 -4.69
CA VAL A 196 -12.42 -5.83 -3.25
C VAL A 196 -13.23 -6.88 -2.50
N TRP A 197 -12.57 -7.71 -1.72
CA TRP A 197 -13.22 -8.70 -0.89
C TRP A 197 -13.96 -8.07 0.30
N ILE A 198 -15.12 -8.64 0.64
CA ILE A 198 -15.81 -8.32 1.89
C ILE A 198 -15.28 -9.29 2.98
N PRO A 199 -14.56 -8.79 4.00
CA PRO A 199 -13.91 -9.64 5.00
C PRO A 199 -14.87 -10.63 5.67
N GLY A 200 -14.43 -11.87 5.86
CA GLY A 200 -15.22 -12.92 6.51
C GLY A 200 -16.40 -13.45 5.70
N THR A 201 -16.48 -13.12 4.41
CA THR A 201 -17.53 -13.60 3.49
C THR A 201 -16.92 -14.19 2.23
N ARG A 202 -17.77 -14.81 1.39
CA ARG A 202 -17.38 -15.29 0.05
C ARG A 202 -17.76 -14.29 -1.05
N HIS A 203 -17.83 -13.00 -0.72
CA HIS A 203 -18.24 -11.97 -1.67
C HIS A 203 -17.07 -11.03 -2.01
N VAL A 204 -17.06 -10.62 -3.26
CA VAL A 204 -16.26 -9.50 -3.75
C VAL A 204 -17.15 -8.37 -4.24
N VAL A 205 -16.70 -7.14 -4.10
CA VAL A 205 -17.29 -5.99 -4.77
C VAL A 205 -16.53 -5.71 -6.03
N ILE A 206 -17.25 -5.56 -7.12
CA ILE A 206 -16.74 -5.23 -8.45
C ILE A 206 -17.51 -4.05 -9.02
N VAL A 207 -16.96 -3.41 -10.02
CA VAL A 207 -17.68 -2.45 -10.86
C VAL A 207 -18.03 -3.13 -12.16
N ASP A 208 -19.31 -3.10 -12.48
CA ASP A 208 -19.88 -3.57 -13.75
C ASP A 208 -20.30 -2.33 -14.55
N ASP A 209 -19.69 -2.09 -15.68
CA ASP A 209 -20.01 -0.96 -16.55
C ASP A 209 -20.36 -1.41 -17.97
N ASP A 210 -21.13 -0.57 -18.65
CA ASP A 210 -21.50 -0.76 -20.04
C ASP A 210 -20.50 0.01 -20.91
N ASP A 211 -19.95 -0.62 -21.94
CA ASP A 211 -18.87 -0.15 -22.83
C ASP A 211 -18.96 1.30 -23.31
N ASP A 212 -20.17 1.85 -23.35
CA ASP A 212 -20.45 3.14 -23.95
C ASP A 212 -20.83 4.24 -22.95
N SER A 213 -20.78 3.98 -21.63
CA SER A 213 -21.22 4.95 -20.63
C SER A 213 -20.16 5.23 -19.56
N ASP A 214 -20.07 6.50 -19.09
CA ASP A 214 -19.34 6.86 -17.88
C ASP A 214 -20.06 6.37 -16.61
N GLU A 215 -21.11 5.56 -16.73
CA GLU A 215 -21.93 5.04 -15.64
C GLU A 215 -21.70 3.56 -15.50
N GLY A 216 -21.21 3.14 -14.34
CA GLY A 216 -21.10 1.75 -13.92
C GLY A 216 -22.03 1.42 -12.77
N ARG A 217 -22.02 0.16 -12.35
CA ARG A 217 -22.77 -0.34 -11.20
C ARG A 217 -21.84 -1.08 -10.26
N LEU A 218 -21.97 -0.79 -8.97
CA LEU A 218 -21.33 -1.62 -7.95
C LEU A 218 -22.14 -2.91 -7.80
N THR A 219 -21.45 -4.02 -7.87
CA THR A 219 -22.02 -5.34 -7.74
C THR A 219 -21.30 -6.13 -6.66
N ARG A 220 -22.05 -6.67 -5.71
CA ARG A 220 -21.57 -7.67 -4.76
C ARG A 220 -21.77 -9.05 -5.37
N LEU A 221 -20.69 -9.73 -5.68
CA LEU A 221 -20.66 -11.04 -6.32
C LEU A 221 -20.22 -12.11 -5.31
N ASP A 222 -21.00 -13.17 -5.16
CA ASP A 222 -20.57 -14.38 -4.46
C ASP A 222 -19.66 -15.21 -5.37
N VAL A 223 -18.44 -15.52 -4.92
CA VAL A 223 -17.46 -16.24 -5.75
C VAL A 223 -17.74 -17.74 -5.87
N ASP A 224 -18.63 -18.31 -5.03
CA ASP A 224 -18.94 -19.74 -5.03
C ASP A 224 -20.18 -20.04 -5.89
N ASP A 225 -21.31 -19.37 -5.66
CA ASP A 225 -22.57 -19.64 -6.35
C ASP A 225 -22.86 -18.66 -7.51
N ARG A 226 -22.03 -17.63 -7.69
CA ARG A 226 -22.14 -16.59 -8.74
C ARG A 226 -23.36 -15.68 -8.59
N SER A 227 -24.02 -15.72 -7.45
CA SER A 227 -25.11 -14.77 -7.20
C SER A 227 -24.59 -13.36 -7.10
N ALA A 228 -25.33 -12.42 -7.70
CA ALA A 228 -24.95 -11.02 -7.78
C ALA A 228 -26.02 -10.12 -7.16
N GLN A 229 -25.59 -9.13 -6.38
CA GLN A 229 -26.46 -8.10 -5.82
C GLN A 229 -25.98 -6.73 -6.26
N ASP A 230 -26.89 -5.96 -6.84
CA ASP A 230 -26.66 -4.56 -7.20
C ASP A 230 -26.59 -3.67 -5.95
N LEU A 231 -25.48 -2.94 -5.80
CA LEU A 231 -25.24 -1.96 -4.73
C LEU A 231 -25.46 -0.52 -5.22
N GLY A 232 -25.86 -0.35 -6.49
CA GLY A 232 -26.22 0.93 -7.09
C GLY A 232 -25.16 1.55 -8.01
N PRO A 233 -25.46 2.73 -8.58
CA PRO A 233 -24.67 3.32 -9.64
C PRO A 233 -23.34 3.91 -9.12
N VAL A 234 -22.34 3.95 -10.02
CA VAL A 234 -21.08 4.66 -9.89
C VAL A 234 -20.77 5.42 -11.18
N ARG A 235 -19.85 6.38 -11.15
CA ARG A 235 -19.49 7.18 -12.33
C ARG A 235 -17.99 7.42 -12.43
N GLY A 236 -17.47 7.28 -13.65
CA GLY A 236 -16.07 7.52 -13.97
C GLY A 236 -15.13 6.55 -13.27
N GLY A 237 -13.84 6.90 -13.18
CA GLY A 237 -12.87 6.11 -12.44
C GLY A 237 -13.29 5.93 -10.99
N VAL A 238 -13.34 4.68 -10.52
CA VAL A 238 -13.84 4.32 -9.20
C VAL A 238 -12.71 3.78 -8.34
N GLY A 239 -12.61 4.31 -7.12
CA GLY A 239 -11.80 3.72 -6.06
C GLY A 239 -12.68 3.23 -4.93
N MET A 240 -12.35 2.09 -4.32
CA MET A 240 -13.16 1.51 -3.27
C MET A 240 -12.33 0.75 -2.23
N THR A 241 -12.84 0.72 -0.99
CA THR A 241 -12.28 -0.07 0.11
C THR A 241 -13.36 -0.45 1.10
N VAL A 242 -13.29 -1.67 1.64
CA VAL A 242 -14.25 -2.21 2.61
C VAL A 242 -13.68 -2.09 4.02
N SER A 243 -14.55 -1.71 4.97
CA SER A 243 -14.18 -1.69 6.39
C SER A 243 -13.90 -3.10 6.91
N ARG A 244 -12.98 -3.23 7.87
CA ARG A 244 -12.57 -4.54 8.41
C ARG A 244 -13.70 -5.32 9.08
N ASP A 245 -14.71 -4.62 9.60
CA ASP A 245 -15.92 -5.21 10.16
C ASP A 245 -16.92 -5.68 9.11
N ALA A 246 -16.58 -5.53 7.81
CA ALA A 246 -17.41 -5.92 6.66
C ALA A 246 -18.78 -5.22 6.58
N THR A 247 -18.93 -4.07 7.26
CA THR A 247 -20.24 -3.39 7.30
C THR A 247 -20.37 -2.25 6.32
N ARG A 248 -19.23 -1.65 5.89
CA ARG A 248 -19.21 -0.44 5.07
C ARG A 248 -18.26 -0.54 3.91
N LEU A 249 -18.68 0.00 2.79
CA LEU A 249 -17.87 0.20 1.58
C LEU A 249 -17.68 1.70 1.37
N PHE A 250 -16.45 2.15 1.32
CA PHE A 250 -16.12 3.48 0.81
C PHE A 250 -15.98 3.43 -0.71
N VAL A 251 -16.53 4.42 -1.37
CA VAL A 251 -16.42 4.60 -2.83
C VAL A 251 -16.05 6.04 -3.14
N THR A 252 -15.11 6.24 -4.03
CA THR A 252 -14.81 7.55 -4.63
C THR A 252 -15.05 7.50 -6.12
N HIS A 253 -15.60 8.59 -6.67
CA HIS A 253 -15.95 8.75 -8.07
C HIS A 253 -15.03 9.79 -8.72
N GLY A 254 -14.75 9.63 -10.01
CA GLY A 254 -13.94 10.60 -10.77
C GLY A 254 -12.45 10.55 -10.40
N GLY A 255 -11.98 9.41 -9.90
CA GLY A 255 -10.56 9.12 -9.79
C GLY A 255 -9.86 9.20 -11.15
N PRO A 256 -8.51 9.21 -11.20
CA PRO A 256 -7.80 9.22 -12.46
C PRO A 256 -8.23 8.00 -13.28
N ASP A 257 -8.77 8.25 -14.48
CA ASP A 257 -9.09 7.21 -15.45
C ASP A 257 -7.82 6.38 -15.69
N SER A 258 -7.85 5.12 -15.31
CA SER A 258 -6.76 4.17 -15.56
C SER A 258 -6.46 4.00 -17.05
N ASP A 259 -7.42 4.30 -17.92
CA ASP A 259 -7.31 4.19 -19.39
C ASP A 259 -6.78 5.44 -20.10
N ARG A 260 -6.80 6.61 -19.44
CA ARG A 260 -6.14 7.81 -19.99
C ARG A 260 -4.72 7.88 -19.48
N GLY A 261 -3.84 7.21 -20.18
CA GLY A 261 -2.42 7.11 -19.90
C GLY A 261 -1.83 8.36 -19.25
N ASN A 262 -1.44 8.22 -17.98
CA ASN A 262 -0.40 8.96 -17.25
C ASN A 262 -0.36 10.50 -17.30
N GLU A 263 -1.43 11.21 -17.63
CA GLU A 263 -1.47 12.66 -17.46
C GLU A 263 -2.42 13.03 -16.31
N ILE A 264 -1.87 13.16 -15.10
CA ILE A 264 -2.54 13.93 -14.06
C ILE A 264 -2.47 15.40 -14.49
N GLU A 265 -3.41 15.82 -15.34
CA GLU A 265 -3.67 17.23 -15.52
C GLU A 265 -4.32 17.76 -14.24
N ILE A 266 -3.53 18.42 -13.42
CA ILE A 266 -4.03 19.33 -12.38
C ILE A 266 -4.56 20.57 -13.13
N SER A 267 -5.68 20.43 -13.84
CA SER A 267 -6.30 21.55 -14.53
C SER A 267 -7.39 22.13 -13.65
N SER A 268 -7.13 23.33 -13.15
CA SER A 268 -8.12 24.27 -12.66
C SER A 268 -9.05 24.69 -13.81
N GLY A 269 -10.24 24.07 -13.92
CA GLY A 269 -11.21 24.45 -14.94
C GLY A 269 -12.63 24.08 -14.56
N SER A 270 -13.31 25.01 -13.88
CA SER A 270 -14.75 24.99 -13.65
C SER A 270 -15.51 24.98 -14.97
N ALA A 271 -16.18 23.88 -15.30
CA ALA A 271 -17.25 23.85 -16.29
C ALA A 271 -18.55 23.47 -15.58
N SER A 272 -19.47 24.40 -15.52
CA SER A 272 -20.83 24.23 -15.00
C SER A 272 -21.59 23.21 -15.86
N ARG A 273 -21.94 22.05 -15.30
CA ARG A 273 -22.88 21.09 -15.88
C ARG A 273 -24.25 21.19 -15.18
N PRO A 274 -25.35 20.88 -15.89
CA PRO A 274 -26.69 20.99 -15.31
C PRO A 274 -26.90 19.97 -14.17
N VAL A 275 -27.70 20.37 -13.19
CA VAL A 275 -28.08 19.60 -11.99
C VAL A 275 -28.83 18.34 -12.41
N GLN A 276 -28.11 17.26 -12.57
CA GLN A 276 -28.59 15.87 -12.43
C GLN A 276 -28.21 15.43 -11.02
N GLU A 277 -28.96 14.55 -10.39
CA GLU A 277 -28.67 14.05 -9.04
C GLU A 277 -27.17 13.73 -8.93
N THR A 278 -26.45 14.62 -8.25
CA THR A 278 -25.00 14.58 -8.19
C THR A 278 -24.67 13.54 -7.11
N LEU A 279 -24.20 12.36 -7.52
CA LEU A 279 -23.51 11.47 -6.60
C LEU A 279 -22.38 12.29 -5.96
N ALA A 280 -22.24 12.20 -4.64
CA ALA A 280 -21.10 12.80 -3.96
C ALA A 280 -19.81 12.21 -4.55
N ALA A 281 -18.75 13.01 -4.67
CA ALA A 281 -17.49 12.52 -5.23
C ALA A 281 -16.85 11.42 -4.36
N SER A 282 -17.18 11.37 -3.06
CA SER A 282 -16.78 10.31 -2.14
C SER A 282 -17.92 9.98 -1.17
N GLU A 283 -18.25 8.73 -1.02
CA GLU A 283 -19.37 8.27 -0.20
C GLU A 283 -19.06 6.95 0.54
N VAL A 284 -19.84 6.67 1.57
CA VAL A 284 -19.86 5.39 2.29
C VAL A 284 -21.21 4.72 2.07
N ILE A 285 -21.17 3.44 1.74
CA ILE A 285 -22.33 2.58 1.51
C ILE A 285 -22.38 1.55 2.64
N VAL A 286 -23.51 1.43 3.32
CA VAL A 286 -23.77 0.36 4.29
C VAL A 286 -24.08 -0.92 3.50
N LEU A 287 -23.24 -1.94 3.61
CA LEU A 287 -23.30 -3.14 2.76
C LEU A 287 -24.60 -3.97 2.96
N GLU A 288 -25.21 -3.90 4.15
CA GLU A 288 -26.43 -4.62 4.45
C GLU A 288 -27.66 -3.94 3.82
N THR A 289 -27.75 -2.61 3.90
CA THR A 289 -28.95 -1.85 3.51
C THR A 289 -28.83 -1.16 2.16
N GLY A 290 -27.61 -0.95 1.66
CA GLY A 290 -27.32 -0.12 0.49
C GLY A 290 -27.46 1.39 0.76
N GLU A 291 -27.66 1.80 2.02
CA GLU A 291 -27.76 3.22 2.38
C GLU A 291 -26.44 3.92 2.08
N ARG A 292 -26.53 5.07 1.38
CA ARG A 292 -25.37 5.87 0.95
C ARG A 292 -25.29 7.16 1.74
N THR A 293 -24.11 7.49 2.23
CA THR A 293 -23.82 8.72 2.95
C THR A 293 -22.65 9.42 2.28
N ALA A 294 -22.87 10.67 1.84
CA ALA A 294 -21.80 11.50 1.30
C ALA A 294 -20.74 11.78 2.37
N VAL A 295 -19.47 11.62 1.99
CA VAL A 295 -18.30 11.90 2.83
C VAL A 295 -17.62 13.18 2.36
N SER A 296 -17.46 13.36 1.04
CA SER A 296 -16.82 14.53 0.45
C SER A 296 -17.35 14.81 -0.95
N ASP A 297 -17.40 16.10 -1.31
CA ASP A 297 -17.72 16.56 -2.66
C ASP A 297 -16.50 16.52 -3.61
N GLU A 298 -15.32 16.11 -3.11
CA GLU A 298 -14.10 15.97 -3.88
C GLU A 298 -13.66 14.51 -3.93
N PRO A 299 -13.08 14.06 -5.06
CA PRO A 299 -12.58 12.69 -5.20
C PRO A 299 -11.34 12.48 -4.33
N SER A 300 -11.18 11.26 -3.87
CA SER A 300 -10.00 10.81 -3.11
C SER A 300 -9.10 9.95 -3.98
N ILE A 301 -7.79 10.16 -3.89
CA ILE A 301 -6.77 9.36 -4.59
C ILE A 301 -6.23 8.21 -3.73
N TRP A 302 -6.62 8.16 -2.46
CA TRP A 302 -6.33 7.09 -1.50
C TRP A 302 -7.38 7.12 -0.41
N ALA A 303 -7.78 5.94 0.06
CA ALA A 303 -8.61 5.79 1.25
C ALA A 303 -8.23 4.50 1.98
N GLU A 304 -8.17 4.56 3.31
CA GLU A 304 -7.92 3.40 4.14
C GLU A 304 -8.70 3.50 5.45
N TRP A 305 -9.42 2.43 5.80
CA TRP A 305 -10.14 2.32 7.06
C TRP A 305 -9.17 2.10 8.23
N ALA A 306 -9.43 2.75 9.34
CA ALA A 306 -8.76 2.46 10.60
C ALA A 306 -8.91 0.97 10.97
N PRO A 307 -7.94 0.38 11.67
CA PRO A 307 -7.97 -1.05 12.04
C PRO A 307 -9.22 -1.50 12.79
N ASP A 308 -9.79 -0.61 13.61
CA ASP A 308 -11.00 -0.84 14.39
C ASP A 308 -12.30 -0.42 13.65
N GLY A 309 -12.16 0.11 12.42
CA GLY A 309 -13.25 0.62 11.62
C GLY A 309 -13.84 1.95 12.10
N SER A 310 -13.29 2.59 13.13
CA SER A 310 -13.85 3.83 13.71
C SER A 310 -13.72 5.05 12.82
N ALA A 311 -12.73 5.06 11.93
CA ALA A 311 -12.40 6.19 11.07
C ALA A 311 -11.95 5.75 9.68
N LEU A 312 -11.97 6.69 8.75
CA LEU A 312 -11.47 6.54 7.39
C LEU A 312 -10.49 7.68 7.09
N ALA A 313 -9.25 7.36 6.74
CA ALA A 313 -8.30 8.33 6.23
C ALA A 313 -8.48 8.46 4.72
N LEU A 314 -8.53 9.71 4.25
CA LEU A 314 -8.66 10.05 2.84
C LEU A 314 -7.50 10.94 2.42
N LEU A 315 -6.94 10.68 1.26
CA LEU A 315 -5.98 11.58 0.61
C LEU A 315 -6.63 12.23 -0.60
N GLN A 316 -6.74 13.55 -0.58
CA GLN A 316 -7.32 14.32 -1.68
C GLN A 316 -6.30 15.23 -2.33
N PRO A 317 -6.29 15.37 -3.67
CA PRO A 317 -5.41 16.28 -4.36
C PRO A 317 -5.78 17.74 -4.03
N VAL A 318 -4.76 18.58 -3.90
CA VAL A 318 -4.90 20.03 -3.79
C VAL A 318 -3.94 20.70 -4.79
N SER A 319 -4.07 22.00 -4.99
CA SER A 319 -3.28 22.74 -6.00
C SER A 319 -1.75 22.58 -5.87
N GLN A 320 -1.26 22.25 -4.67
CA GLN A 320 0.17 22.02 -4.42
C GLN A 320 0.37 20.78 -3.53
N GLY A 321 0.11 19.59 -4.09
CA GLY A 321 0.27 18.32 -3.38
C GLY A 321 -1.05 17.65 -3.05
N ALA A 322 -1.20 17.18 -1.83
CA ALA A 322 -2.39 16.50 -1.35
C ALA A 322 -2.68 16.88 0.11
N ARG A 323 -3.89 16.62 0.57
CA ARG A 323 -4.30 16.76 1.97
C ARG A 323 -4.82 15.46 2.53
N TRP A 324 -4.45 15.18 3.76
CA TRP A 324 -5.05 14.11 4.55
C TRP A 324 -6.29 14.60 5.25
N LEU A 325 -7.37 13.85 5.13
CA LEU A 325 -8.62 14.06 5.84
C LEU A 325 -8.94 12.81 6.66
N ILE A 326 -9.61 13.01 7.78
CA ILE A 326 -10.15 11.93 8.61
C ILE A 326 -11.67 12.09 8.67
N ALA A 327 -12.39 11.06 8.24
CA ALA A 327 -13.83 10.94 8.41
C ALA A 327 -14.12 9.99 9.56
N ASP A 328 -14.72 10.48 10.63
CA ASP A 328 -15.10 9.72 11.83
C ASP A 328 -16.51 10.13 12.29
N GLU A 329 -16.95 9.71 13.46
CA GLU A 329 -18.26 10.08 14.05
C GLU A 329 -18.45 11.60 14.25
N ARG A 330 -17.37 12.36 14.28
CA ARG A 330 -17.38 13.85 14.44
C ARG A 330 -17.54 14.53 13.08
N GLY A 331 -17.47 13.78 11.98
CA GLY A 331 -17.52 14.28 10.61
C GLY A 331 -16.16 14.30 9.93
N LEU A 332 -16.08 14.99 8.79
CA LEU A 332 -14.87 15.11 8.00
C LEU A 332 -14.02 16.29 8.52
N ARG A 333 -12.74 16.03 8.81
CA ARG A 333 -11.78 17.05 9.25
C ARG A 333 -10.45 16.92 8.54
N GLU A 334 -9.80 18.04 8.28
CA GLU A 334 -8.44 18.04 7.72
C GLU A 334 -7.42 17.71 8.82
N LEU A 335 -6.52 16.80 8.52
CA LEU A 335 -5.38 16.46 9.36
C LEU A 335 -4.15 17.29 8.97
N GLY A 336 -3.92 17.51 7.67
CA GLY A 336 -2.83 18.34 7.16
C GLY A 336 -2.56 18.13 5.69
N THR A 337 -1.71 19.01 5.12
CA THR A 337 -1.27 18.93 3.72
C THR A 337 0.12 18.33 3.61
N MET A 338 0.40 17.71 2.46
CA MET A 338 1.70 17.13 2.15
C MET A 338 2.06 17.24 0.67
N GLN A 339 3.35 17.18 0.38
CA GLN A 339 3.87 16.84 -0.95
C GLN A 339 4.38 15.40 -0.88
N ALA A 340 3.80 14.50 -1.66
CA ALA A 340 4.22 13.11 -1.68
C ALA A 340 5.68 12.97 -2.16
N THR A 341 6.41 12.02 -1.59
CA THR A 341 7.71 11.66 -2.14
C THR A 341 7.55 11.10 -3.55
N PRO A 342 8.56 11.24 -4.44
CA PRO A 342 8.49 10.65 -5.78
C PRO A 342 8.23 9.15 -5.79
N THR A 343 8.76 8.42 -4.81
CA THR A 343 8.55 6.98 -4.64
C THR A 343 7.10 6.67 -4.27
N PHE A 344 6.56 7.37 -3.26
CA PHE A 344 5.16 7.18 -2.86
C PHE A 344 4.19 7.54 -3.99
N LEU A 345 4.46 8.66 -4.68
CA LEU A 345 3.64 9.08 -5.81
C LEU A 345 3.62 8.04 -6.93
N ARG A 346 4.80 7.59 -7.40
CA ARG A 346 4.91 6.74 -8.59
C ARG A 346 4.55 5.28 -8.34
N ASN A 347 4.91 4.75 -7.16
CA ASN A 347 4.79 3.33 -6.88
C ASN A 347 3.51 2.97 -6.13
N TYR A 348 2.85 3.95 -5.50
CA TYR A 348 1.66 3.70 -4.70
C TYR A 348 0.45 4.53 -5.14
N LEU A 349 0.57 5.85 -5.23
CA LEU A 349 -0.60 6.69 -5.52
C LEU A 349 -1.19 6.46 -6.91
N PHE A 350 -0.36 6.16 -7.92
CA PHE A 350 -0.86 5.80 -9.26
C PHE A 350 -1.61 4.47 -9.29
N PHE A 351 -1.37 3.60 -8.33
CA PHE A 351 -1.97 2.28 -8.22
C PHE A 351 -2.72 2.11 -6.90
N SER A 352 -3.14 3.21 -6.29
CA SER A 352 -3.66 3.22 -4.91
C SER A 352 -4.76 2.20 -4.68
N TRP A 353 -5.67 2.06 -5.63
CA TRP A 353 -6.80 1.15 -5.51
C TRP A 353 -6.44 -0.33 -5.69
N GLN A 354 -5.29 -0.63 -6.29
CA GLN A 354 -4.74 -1.98 -6.32
C GLN A 354 -4.10 -2.38 -4.98
N TYR A 355 -3.61 -1.38 -4.22
CA TYR A 355 -2.92 -1.60 -2.95
C TYR A 355 -3.83 -1.56 -1.72
N VAL A 356 -5.12 -1.33 -1.89
CA VAL A 356 -6.11 -1.11 -0.81
C VAL A 356 -6.01 -2.11 0.33
N GLU A 357 -5.54 -3.33 0.05
CA GLU A 357 -5.42 -4.39 1.06
C GLU A 357 -4.00 -4.61 1.59
N SER A 358 -2.98 -3.98 0.99
CA SER A 358 -1.57 -4.23 1.33
C SER A 358 -0.93 -3.15 2.21
N PRO A 359 -0.97 -1.85 1.90
CA PRO A 359 -0.38 -0.83 2.75
C PRO A 359 -1.19 -0.60 4.02
N ARG A 360 -0.50 -0.19 5.05
CA ARG A 360 -1.08 0.18 6.34
C ARG A 360 -0.55 1.55 6.74
N ILE A 361 -1.32 2.60 6.39
CA ILE A 361 -0.98 3.94 6.87
C ILE A 361 -1.38 4.15 8.33
N TRP A 362 -2.34 3.38 8.84
CA TRP A 362 -2.83 3.49 10.21
C TRP A 362 -1.93 2.79 11.21
N ALA A 363 -1.67 3.46 12.33
CA ALA A 363 -1.16 2.80 13.53
C ALA A 363 -2.12 1.70 14.00
N PRO A 364 -1.62 0.61 14.62
CA PRO A 364 -2.47 -0.50 15.07
C PRO A 364 -3.62 -0.09 16.00
N ASP A 365 -3.41 0.94 16.83
CA ASP A 365 -4.39 1.45 17.78
C ASP A 365 -5.32 2.53 17.19
N ALA A 366 -5.27 2.76 15.85
CA ALA A 366 -6.10 3.71 15.13
C ALA A 366 -5.96 5.18 15.59
N ASP A 367 -4.90 5.54 16.26
CA ASP A 367 -4.68 6.88 16.86
C ASP A 367 -3.75 7.79 16.03
N ALA A 368 -3.10 7.25 15.00
CA ALA A 368 -2.18 7.97 14.12
C ALA A 368 -2.17 7.39 12.69
N ILE A 369 -1.65 8.18 11.76
CA ILE A 369 -1.28 7.70 10.42
C ILE A 369 0.20 7.98 10.15
N VAL A 370 0.81 7.15 9.27
CA VAL A 370 2.14 7.37 8.73
C VAL A 370 2.06 7.72 7.25
N TYR A 371 2.94 8.61 6.80
CA TYR A 371 3.09 8.91 5.37
C TYR A 371 4.49 9.45 5.06
N ALA A 372 4.89 9.29 3.81
CA ALA A 372 6.14 9.85 3.30
C ALA A 372 5.87 11.16 2.57
N ALA A 373 6.57 12.22 2.95
CA ALA A 373 6.40 13.55 2.37
C ALA A 373 7.73 14.26 2.14
N VAL A 374 7.71 15.24 1.23
CA VAL A 374 8.84 16.13 0.98
C VAL A 374 8.59 17.45 1.71
N GLU A 375 9.51 17.84 2.58
CA GLU A 375 9.48 19.12 3.29
C GLU A 375 10.78 19.88 3.05
N ALA A 376 10.68 21.12 2.62
CA ALA A 376 11.84 21.93 2.21
C ALA A 376 12.78 21.23 1.19
N GLY A 377 12.23 20.38 0.32
CA GLY A 377 12.97 19.62 -0.69
C GLY A 377 13.61 18.32 -0.17
N VAL A 378 13.38 17.95 1.09
CA VAL A 378 13.97 16.76 1.71
C VAL A 378 12.85 15.73 1.96
N PRO A 379 12.98 14.49 1.45
CA PRO A 379 12.08 13.39 1.79
C PRO A 379 12.17 13.03 3.28
N GLY A 380 11.06 12.61 3.86
CA GLY A 380 11.01 12.15 5.24
C GLY A 380 9.75 11.37 5.52
N ILE A 381 9.81 10.57 6.58
CA ILE A 381 8.69 9.81 7.11
C ILE A 381 8.09 10.59 8.26
N TYR A 382 6.79 10.74 8.25
CA TYR A 382 6.02 11.49 9.24
C TYR A 382 4.97 10.59 9.88
N VAL A 383 4.96 10.54 11.20
CA VAL A 383 3.85 10.01 11.99
C VAL A 383 2.97 11.18 12.41
N HIS A 384 1.68 11.09 12.16
CA HIS A 384 0.72 12.15 12.46
C HIS A 384 -0.37 11.61 13.39
N PRO A 385 -0.26 11.86 14.70
CA PRO A 385 -1.32 11.55 15.66
C PRO A 385 -2.61 12.26 15.28
N LEU A 386 -3.76 11.60 15.43
CA LEU A 386 -5.07 12.20 15.10
C LEU A 386 -5.40 13.44 15.94
N ASN A 387 -4.81 13.56 17.11
CA ASN A 387 -5.02 14.65 18.06
C ASN A 387 -3.72 15.40 18.38
N GLY A 388 -2.80 15.51 17.42
CA GLY A 388 -1.51 16.17 17.62
C GLY A 388 -0.93 16.75 16.35
N GLU A 389 0.28 17.26 16.45
CA GLU A 389 1.06 17.69 15.30
C GLU A 389 1.82 16.51 14.70
N ARG A 390 2.09 16.54 13.38
CA ARG A 390 2.92 15.56 12.74
C ARG A 390 4.37 15.64 13.22
N VAL A 391 5.00 14.52 13.39
CA VAL A 391 6.40 14.39 13.77
C VAL A 391 7.18 13.71 12.66
N ARG A 392 8.30 14.29 12.26
CA ARG A 392 9.24 13.63 11.36
C ARG A 392 10.03 12.61 12.15
N VAL A 393 9.87 11.34 11.82
CA VAL A 393 10.45 10.23 12.59
C VAL A 393 11.68 9.61 11.90
N SER A 394 11.82 9.75 10.57
CA SER A 394 12.95 9.16 9.85
C SER A 394 13.17 9.86 8.51
N ASP A 395 14.35 9.64 7.94
CA ASP A 395 14.59 9.75 6.51
C ASP A 395 13.93 8.55 5.81
N GLY A 396 13.52 8.71 4.55
CA GLY A 396 12.93 7.64 3.76
C GLY A 396 11.96 8.15 2.71
N ASP A 397 11.59 7.27 1.80
CA ASP A 397 10.73 7.59 0.67
C ASP A 397 9.32 7.00 0.81
N VAL A 398 9.17 5.95 1.63
CA VAL A 398 7.92 5.25 1.90
C VAL A 398 7.97 4.55 3.24
N ALA A 399 6.84 4.53 3.94
CA ALA A 399 6.69 3.78 5.19
C ALA A 399 5.25 3.33 5.41
N PHE A 400 5.10 2.18 6.08
CA PHE A 400 3.81 1.63 6.47
C PHE A 400 3.88 1.00 7.86
N PHE A 401 2.82 1.15 8.65
CA PHE A 401 2.69 0.45 9.92
C PHE A 401 2.49 -1.05 9.74
N SER A 402 3.10 -1.81 10.63
CA SER A 402 2.75 -3.22 10.82
C SER A 402 1.30 -3.30 11.34
N PRO A 403 0.49 -4.24 10.83
CA PRO A 403 -0.85 -4.47 11.39
C PRO A 403 -0.84 -5.09 12.78
N ARG A 404 0.33 -5.42 13.32
CA ARG A 404 0.49 -6.04 14.65
C ARG A 404 0.64 -4.96 15.72
N PRO A 405 -0.14 -5.00 16.81
CA PRO A 405 0.12 -4.18 17.99
C PRO A 405 1.49 -4.49 18.62
N ASP A 406 2.11 -3.49 19.23
CA ASP A 406 3.37 -3.66 19.95
C ASP A 406 3.26 -4.76 21.02
N GLY A 407 4.32 -5.58 21.14
CA GLY A 407 4.42 -6.65 22.13
C GLY A 407 3.61 -7.92 21.86
N ALA A 408 2.88 -8.00 20.75
CA ALA A 408 2.28 -9.26 20.33
C ALA A 408 3.37 -10.20 19.82
N THR A 409 3.80 -11.16 20.65
CA THR A 409 4.70 -12.24 20.21
C THR A 409 4.03 -13.05 19.12
N ALA A 410 4.79 -13.42 18.07
CA ALA A 410 4.31 -14.36 17.07
C ALA A 410 3.79 -15.61 17.80
N SER A 411 2.52 -15.99 17.57
CA SER A 411 2.04 -17.30 18.03
C SER A 411 2.91 -18.34 17.33
N PRO A 412 3.52 -19.30 18.06
CA PRO A 412 4.27 -20.36 17.38
C PRO A 412 3.28 -21.14 16.49
N ALA A 413 3.64 -21.30 15.22
CA ALA A 413 2.91 -22.08 14.24
C ALA A 413 2.92 -23.58 14.58
#